data_7e34ddc1b4aac36b09e846b9362b6726
#
_entry.id   7e34ddc1b4aac36b09e846b9362b6726
#
_cell.length_a   1.000
_cell.length_b   1.000
_cell.length_c   1.000
_cell.angle_alpha   90.00
_cell.angle_beta   90.00
_cell.angle_gamma   90.00
#
_symmetry.space_group_name_H-M   'P 1'
#
loop_
_entity.id
_entity.type
_entity.pdbx_description
1 polymer ?
#
loop_
_entity_poly.entity_id
_entity_poly.type
_entity_poly.pdbx_seq_one_letter_code
_entity_poly.pdbx_strand_id
1 'polypeptide(L)'
;MRRAVLTVLCAGIAALSLGAEAAAAKVSDAKLAADLKALLGTEVRAFRAACKRAESSRDPRYVAPLIELLRFPLGEEKERVVAALGALGALDGGTGAGIGRGEPWHEAFAWLGAQKDPKLPPGFVDWKGRLFAARVDPAMRRFFDPEAKSRIPVERIQWGGVKKDGIPALDKPERIAAADASYLTPEDRVFGVSVGGETRAYPLRILDWHEMANDVVGDTSVSLAYCTLCGAGVLYSGQAGGRTFTFGSSGLLYESNKLMYDRQTLTLWNQLTGEPVFGPLAASGLKLERLPVVVTTWAKWKKDHPETRVLSPRTGFDRDYTPGKPYGAYFESPELMFPALGASPKMAGKVQVFALVLGGVAKAYPLADLPKPGAISDQVGGIPVVLAVDETGAVRAYERKDREFGPVLRQALGATFLAEGNGRAWRLGEDALIGPEGRRLARLPGHLAYWFGWSSFYPATEVWSKP
;
A
#
# COMPACT_ATOMS: atom_id res chain seq x y z
N MET A 1 22.31 2.52 -82.06
CA MET A 1 21.77 3.76 -81.48
C MET A 1 22.03 3.72 -79.98
N ARG A 2 23.07 4.43 -79.53
CA ARG A 2 23.54 4.46 -78.15
C ARG A 2 22.80 5.61 -77.42
N ARG A 3 22.15 5.35 -76.29
CA ARG A 3 21.66 6.39 -75.38
C ARG A 3 22.59 6.44 -74.18
N ALA A 4 23.20 7.60 -74.04
CA ALA A 4 24.06 7.96 -72.90
C ALA A 4 23.16 8.27 -71.68
N VAL A 5 23.50 7.69 -70.53
CA VAL A 5 22.90 8.00 -69.25
C VAL A 5 23.80 9.01 -68.54
N LEU A 6 23.26 10.18 -68.26
CA LEU A 6 23.93 11.27 -67.56
C LEU A 6 23.74 11.05 -66.04
N THR A 7 24.83 10.73 -65.34
CA THR A 7 24.83 10.60 -63.88
C THR A 7 25.12 11.98 -63.28
N VAL A 8 24.14 12.55 -62.57
CA VAL A 8 24.32 13.77 -61.82
C VAL A 8 24.76 13.41 -60.40
N LEU A 9 25.99 13.76 -60.06
CA LEU A 9 26.50 13.69 -58.69
C LEU A 9 25.92 14.89 -57.90
N CYS A 10 24.97 14.63 -56.99
CA CYS A 10 24.63 15.55 -55.92
C CYS A 10 25.55 15.30 -54.73
N ALA A 11 26.55 16.15 -54.54
CA ALA A 11 27.33 16.20 -53.30
C ALA A 11 26.49 16.90 -52.22
N GLY A 12 25.88 16.09 -51.37
CA GLY A 12 25.20 16.60 -50.15
C GLY A 12 26.25 16.88 -49.08
N ILE A 13 26.44 18.12 -48.73
CA ILE A 13 27.19 18.55 -47.57
C ILE A 13 26.35 18.21 -46.33
N ALA A 14 26.69 17.11 -45.67
CA ALA A 14 26.21 16.79 -44.34
C ALA A 14 26.91 17.70 -43.34
N ALA A 15 26.26 18.80 -42.95
CA ALA A 15 26.66 19.58 -41.80
C ALA A 15 26.48 18.72 -40.55
N LEU A 16 27.55 18.12 -40.08
CA LEU A 16 27.67 17.54 -38.73
C LEU A 16 27.57 18.72 -37.73
N SER A 17 26.32 18.96 -37.23
CA SER A 17 26.14 19.73 -35.99
C SER A 17 26.63 18.87 -34.82
N LEU A 18 27.90 18.90 -34.54
CA LEU A 18 28.48 18.51 -33.26
C LEU A 18 27.98 19.55 -32.24
N GLY A 19 26.78 19.32 -31.72
CA GLY A 19 26.38 19.91 -30.45
C GLY A 19 27.29 19.32 -29.38
N ALA A 20 28.36 20.05 -29.02
CA ALA A 20 29.11 19.76 -27.81
C ALA A 20 28.14 19.92 -26.63
N GLU A 21 27.53 18.84 -26.16
CA GLU A 21 27.00 18.80 -24.81
C GLU A 21 28.21 19.07 -23.91
N ALA A 22 28.31 20.32 -23.45
CA ALA A 22 29.25 20.68 -22.41
C ALA A 22 28.95 19.78 -21.22
N ALA A 23 29.83 18.81 -20.96
CA ALA A 23 29.71 17.93 -19.82
C ALA A 23 29.57 18.81 -18.58
N ALA A 24 28.38 18.82 -18.00
CA ALA A 24 28.09 19.64 -16.84
C ALA A 24 29.11 19.31 -15.74
N ALA A 25 29.78 20.33 -15.21
CA ALA A 25 30.83 20.13 -14.22
C ALA A 25 30.21 19.55 -12.96
N LYS A 26 30.56 18.31 -12.63
CA LYS A 26 30.06 17.62 -11.43
C LYS A 26 30.34 18.48 -10.19
N VAL A 27 29.29 18.80 -9.44
CA VAL A 27 29.40 19.55 -8.18
C VAL A 27 30.20 18.73 -7.16
N SER A 28 31.18 19.34 -6.48
CA SER A 28 31.93 18.62 -5.43
C SER A 28 31.00 18.22 -4.27
N ASP A 29 31.30 17.11 -3.62
CA ASP A 29 30.46 16.59 -2.51
C ASP A 29 30.36 17.62 -1.36
N ALA A 30 31.43 18.33 -1.06
CA ALA A 30 31.43 19.40 -0.05
C ALA A 30 30.45 20.54 -0.41
N LYS A 31 30.44 20.94 -1.69
CA LYS A 31 29.53 21.98 -2.16
C LYS A 31 28.09 21.49 -2.20
N LEU A 32 27.85 20.28 -2.64
CA LEU A 32 26.55 19.63 -2.63
C LEU A 32 25.98 19.53 -1.21
N ALA A 33 26.79 19.11 -0.23
CA ALA A 33 26.39 19.06 1.17
C ALA A 33 26.02 20.44 1.73
N ALA A 34 26.77 21.49 1.35
CA ALA A 34 26.45 22.86 1.74
C ALA A 34 25.11 23.33 1.10
N ASP A 35 24.84 22.97 -0.15
CA ASP A 35 23.59 23.28 -0.82
C ASP A 35 22.40 22.53 -0.21
N LEU A 36 22.56 21.25 0.10
CA LEU A 36 21.54 20.47 0.81
C LEU A 36 21.20 21.06 2.18
N LYS A 37 22.22 21.57 2.90
CA LYS A 37 21.99 22.31 4.15
C LYS A 37 21.22 23.61 3.91
N ALA A 38 21.56 24.35 2.85
CA ALA A 38 20.86 25.58 2.48
C ALA A 38 19.37 25.33 2.11
N LEU A 39 19.08 24.22 1.43
CA LEU A 39 17.71 23.81 1.06
C LEU A 39 16.83 23.45 2.29
N LEU A 40 17.42 23.10 3.43
CA LEU A 40 16.70 22.88 4.70
C LEU A 40 16.50 24.19 5.48
N GLY A 41 17.34 25.19 5.24
CA GLY A 41 17.39 26.43 6.00
C GLY A 41 16.26 27.40 5.66
N THR A 42 16.21 28.48 6.44
CA THR A 42 15.26 29.60 6.25
C THR A 42 15.91 30.80 5.52
N GLU A 43 17.21 30.72 5.23
CA GLU A 43 17.94 31.81 4.57
C GLU A 43 17.69 31.76 3.06
N VAL A 44 16.82 32.67 2.58
CA VAL A 44 16.30 32.71 1.22
C VAL A 44 17.42 32.84 0.17
N ARG A 45 18.46 33.63 0.42
CA ARG A 45 19.57 33.81 -0.54
C ARG A 45 20.34 32.50 -0.76
N ALA A 46 20.61 31.77 0.33
CA ALA A 46 21.32 30.50 0.25
C ALA A 46 20.47 29.41 -0.45
N PHE A 47 19.16 29.35 -0.16
CA PHE A 47 18.20 28.48 -0.84
C PHE A 47 18.19 28.74 -2.36
N ARG A 48 18.01 30.02 -2.77
CA ARG A 48 18.01 30.43 -4.19
C ARG A 48 19.33 30.11 -4.88
N ALA A 49 20.45 30.29 -4.19
CA ALA A 49 21.77 29.98 -4.73
C ALA A 49 21.96 28.46 -4.94
N ALA A 50 21.40 27.63 -4.05
CA ALA A 50 21.41 26.15 -4.20
C ALA A 50 20.56 25.72 -5.40
N CYS A 51 19.34 26.24 -5.56
CA CYS A 51 18.48 25.97 -6.72
C CYS A 51 19.16 26.39 -8.04
N LYS A 52 19.77 27.59 -8.10
CA LYS A 52 20.48 28.04 -9.27
C LYS A 52 21.68 27.16 -9.64
N ARG A 53 22.40 26.61 -8.65
CA ARG A 53 23.47 25.65 -8.93
C ARG A 53 22.94 24.31 -9.44
N ALA A 54 21.84 23.82 -8.87
CA ALA A 54 21.19 22.62 -9.38
C ALA A 54 20.80 22.79 -10.86
N GLU A 55 20.19 23.92 -11.21
CA GLU A 55 19.82 24.29 -12.57
C GLU A 55 21.04 24.36 -13.50
N SER A 56 22.09 25.11 -13.11
CA SER A 56 23.25 25.38 -13.98
C SER A 56 24.20 24.17 -14.11
N SER A 57 24.38 23.39 -13.04
CA SER A 57 25.26 22.22 -13.05
C SER A 57 24.64 20.99 -13.69
N ARG A 58 23.32 20.92 -13.74
CA ARG A 58 22.56 19.72 -14.16
C ARG A 58 23.01 18.44 -13.45
N ASP A 59 23.51 18.55 -12.22
CA ASP A 59 23.95 17.39 -11.45
C ASP A 59 22.72 16.61 -10.94
N PRO A 60 22.53 15.34 -11.38
CA PRO A 60 21.33 14.58 -11.07
C PRO A 60 21.11 14.29 -9.57
N ARG A 61 22.15 14.46 -8.76
CA ARG A 61 22.06 14.27 -7.31
C ARG A 61 21.17 15.30 -6.60
N TYR A 62 20.80 16.39 -7.26
CA TYR A 62 19.83 17.35 -6.71
C TYR A 62 18.37 16.90 -6.91
N VAL A 63 18.07 15.98 -7.83
CA VAL A 63 16.69 15.63 -8.19
C VAL A 63 15.89 15.15 -6.99
N ALA A 64 16.33 14.11 -6.30
CA ALA A 64 15.59 13.55 -5.17
C ALA A 64 15.34 14.58 -4.05
N PRO A 65 16.34 15.37 -3.59
CA PRO A 65 16.10 16.46 -2.62
C PRO A 65 15.09 17.50 -3.08
N LEU A 66 15.14 17.92 -4.34
CA LEU A 66 14.21 18.94 -4.86
C LEU A 66 12.77 18.40 -4.95
N ILE A 67 12.59 17.14 -5.33
CA ILE A 67 11.28 16.48 -5.32
C ILE A 67 10.70 16.45 -3.89
N GLU A 68 11.50 16.09 -2.90
CA GLU A 68 11.05 16.08 -1.50
C GLU A 68 10.58 17.45 -1.02
N LEU A 69 11.24 18.53 -1.45
CA LEU A 69 10.84 19.89 -1.11
C LEU A 69 9.47 20.26 -1.67
N LEU A 70 9.12 19.80 -2.86
CA LEU A 70 7.81 20.08 -3.47
C LEU A 70 6.63 19.49 -2.68
N ARG A 71 6.89 18.60 -1.72
CA ARG A 71 5.87 18.07 -0.81
C ARG A 71 5.42 19.06 0.26
N PHE A 72 6.10 20.20 0.39
CA PHE A 72 5.87 21.18 1.44
C PHE A 72 5.56 22.56 0.85
N PRO A 73 4.86 23.44 1.59
CA PRO A 73 4.66 24.81 1.16
C PRO A 73 6.00 25.55 1.01
N LEU A 74 6.29 26.04 -0.17
CA LEU A 74 7.53 26.76 -0.51
C LEU A 74 7.29 28.24 -0.84
N GLY A 75 6.03 28.69 -0.92
CA GLY A 75 5.69 30.03 -1.35
C GLY A 75 6.32 30.36 -2.72
N GLU A 76 6.94 31.54 -2.85
CA GLU A 76 7.59 31.99 -4.08
C GLU A 76 8.78 31.13 -4.52
N GLU A 77 9.34 30.33 -3.61
CA GLU A 77 10.49 29.47 -3.95
C GLU A 77 10.09 28.19 -4.71
N LYS A 78 8.79 27.86 -4.79
CA LYS A 78 8.28 26.69 -5.54
C LYS A 78 8.70 26.73 -7.01
N GLU A 79 8.57 27.89 -7.64
CA GLU A 79 8.93 28.09 -9.06
C GLU A 79 10.40 27.82 -9.33
N ARG A 80 11.29 28.18 -8.39
CA ARG A 80 12.74 27.92 -8.52
C ARG A 80 13.07 26.44 -8.41
N VAL A 81 12.39 25.72 -7.53
CA VAL A 81 12.54 24.27 -7.42
C VAL A 81 12.04 23.60 -8.70
N VAL A 82 10.90 24.03 -9.23
CA VAL A 82 10.34 23.54 -10.49
C VAL A 82 11.28 23.83 -11.67
N ALA A 83 11.81 25.05 -11.78
CA ALA A 83 12.79 25.40 -12.83
C ALA A 83 14.06 24.54 -12.76
N ALA A 84 14.59 24.31 -11.56
CA ALA A 84 15.75 23.47 -11.37
C ALA A 84 15.48 22.00 -11.76
N LEU A 85 14.31 21.46 -11.40
CA LEU A 85 13.89 20.10 -11.81
C LEU A 85 13.69 20.01 -13.34
N GLY A 86 13.13 21.04 -13.97
CA GLY A 86 13.03 21.11 -15.44
C GLY A 86 14.42 21.09 -16.12
N ALA A 87 15.37 21.89 -15.63
CA ALA A 87 16.74 21.89 -16.14
C ALA A 87 17.48 20.54 -15.94
N LEU A 88 17.10 19.80 -14.88
CA LEU A 88 17.59 18.45 -14.60
C LEU A 88 16.89 17.35 -15.43
N GLY A 89 15.88 17.71 -16.26
CA GLY A 89 15.12 16.78 -17.08
C GLY A 89 14.10 15.93 -16.28
N ALA A 90 13.81 16.33 -15.05
CA ALA A 90 12.85 15.62 -14.19
C ALA A 90 11.40 16.16 -14.32
N LEU A 91 11.21 17.22 -15.11
CA LEU A 91 9.94 17.81 -15.47
C LEU A 91 9.95 18.16 -16.96
N ASP A 92 9.06 17.59 -17.72
CA ASP A 92 8.91 17.83 -19.17
C ASP A 92 7.86 18.92 -19.42
N GLY A 93 8.05 20.10 -19.05
CA GLY A 93 7.31 21.29 -19.51
C GLY A 93 5.83 21.14 -19.91
N GLY A 94 5.08 20.19 -19.35
CA GLY A 94 3.63 20.16 -19.49
C GLY A 94 2.96 18.96 -20.20
N THR A 95 3.61 17.81 -20.36
CA THR A 95 2.95 16.63 -20.96
C THR A 95 2.82 15.44 -20.00
N GLY A 96 2.68 15.68 -18.72
CA GLY A 96 2.43 14.62 -17.73
C GLY A 96 1.13 13.86 -17.99
N ALA A 97 1.19 12.83 -18.84
CA ALA A 97 0.08 11.92 -19.05
C ALA A 97 -0.06 10.98 -17.86
N GLY A 98 -1.01 11.24 -16.98
CA GLY A 98 -1.79 10.15 -16.40
C GLY A 98 -1.55 9.70 -14.99
N ILE A 99 -0.83 10.39 -14.08
CA ILE A 99 -0.82 10.01 -12.67
C ILE A 99 -0.95 11.27 -11.80
N GLY A 100 -2.15 11.50 -11.23
CA GLY A 100 -2.45 12.59 -10.29
C GLY A 100 -2.26 13.96 -10.91
N ARG A 101 -3.31 14.47 -11.53
CA ARG A 101 -3.27 15.74 -12.30
C ARG A 101 -2.73 16.91 -11.49
N GLY A 102 -1.70 17.57 -12.01
CA GLY A 102 -1.43 18.98 -11.84
C GLY A 102 -0.37 19.39 -10.83
N GLU A 103 0.14 18.50 -9.99
CA GLU A 103 1.21 18.87 -9.07
C GLU A 103 2.60 18.45 -9.59
N PRO A 104 3.55 19.38 -9.74
CA PRO A 104 4.87 19.08 -10.29
C PRO A 104 5.62 17.95 -9.61
N TRP A 105 5.37 17.72 -8.32
CA TRP A 105 6.02 16.65 -7.59
C TRP A 105 5.61 15.25 -8.05
N HIS A 106 4.36 15.06 -8.52
CA HIS A 106 3.91 13.77 -9.05
C HIS A 106 4.69 13.38 -10.32
N GLU A 107 4.85 14.35 -11.23
CA GLU A 107 5.59 14.16 -12.48
C GLU A 107 7.06 13.85 -12.18
N ALA A 108 7.72 14.72 -11.39
CA ALA A 108 9.11 14.53 -11.02
C ALA A 108 9.35 13.23 -10.23
N PHE A 109 8.41 12.85 -9.37
CA PHE A 109 8.49 11.57 -8.63
C PHE A 109 8.34 10.37 -9.56
N ALA A 110 7.43 10.42 -10.55
CA ALA A 110 7.28 9.38 -11.55
C ALA A 110 8.55 9.25 -12.41
N TRP A 111 9.13 10.38 -12.81
CA TRP A 111 10.40 10.41 -13.52
C TRP A 111 11.53 9.74 -12.70
N LEU A 112 11.66 10.09 -11.41
CA LEU A 112 12.64 9.50 -10.50
C LEU A 112 12.46 7.97 -10.39
N GLY A 113 11.22 7.53 -10.28
CA GLY A 113 10.88 6.10 -10.19
C GLY A 113 11.17 5.31 -11.45
N ALA A 114 11.22 5.96 -12.61
CA ALA A 114 11.60 5.34 -13.88
C ALA A 114 13.13 5.19 -14.05
N GLN A 115 13.93 5.86 -13.22
CA GLN A 115 15.37 5.74 -13.26
C GLN A 115 15.82 4.40 -12.69
N LYS A 116 16.65 3.66 -13.44
CA LYS A 116 17.25 2.38 -12.98
C LYS A 116 18.22 2.56 -11.82
N ASP A 117 18.94 3.66 -11.81
CA ASP A 117 19.99 3.98 -10.83
C ASP A 117 19.94 5.49 -10.50
N PRO A 118 18.93 5.92 -9.73
CA PRO A 118 18.81 7.33 -9.35
C PRO A 118 20.03 7.76 -8.54
N LYS A 119 20.65 8.89 -8.93
CA LYS A 119 21.82 9.39 -8.23
C LYS A 119 21.39 10.17 -7.00
N LEU A 120 21.69 9.62 -5.85
CA LEU A 120 21.43 10.29 -4.57
C LEU A 120 22.67 11.02 -4.08
N PRO A 121 22.52 12.19 -3.42
CA PRO A 121 23.66 12.86 -2.81
C PRO A 121 24.14 12.08 -1.58
N PRO A 122 25.43 12.17 -1.24
CA PRO A 122 25.93 11.64 0.02
C PRO A 122 25.16 12.19 1.21
N GLY A 123 24.78 11.34 2.16
CA GLY A 123 24.02 11.73 3.35
C GLY A 123 22.52 12.01 3.09
N PHE A 124 21.96 11.57 1.95
CA PHE A 124 20.54 11.80 1.61
C PHE A 124 19.58 11.30 2.69
N VAL A 125 19.83 10.15 3.30
CA VAL A 125 18.97 9.59 4.37
C VAL A 125 18.88 10.54 5.56
N ASP A 126 20.01 11.02 6.07
CA ASP A 126 20.06 12.00 7.17
C ASP A 126 19.39 13.32 6.77
N TRP A 127 19.67 13.79 5.56
CA TRP A 127 19.06 15.01 5.03
C TRP A 127 17.53 14.91 4.99
N LYS A 128 17.00 13.80 4.47
CA LYS A 128 15.56 13.51 4.40
C LYS A 128 14.93 13.46 5.80
N GLY A 129 15.61 12.82 6.75
CA GLY A 129 15.19 12.81 8.15
C GLY A 129 15.14 14.21 8.76
N ARG A 130 16.13 15.07 8.48
CA ARG A 130 16.14 16.48 8.91
C ARG A 130 15.03 17.29 8.26
N LEU A 131 14.77 17.07 6.97
CA LEU A 131 13.66 17.72 6.26
C LEU A 131 12.32 17.41 6.95
N PHE A 132 12.04 16.14 7.19
CA PHE A 132 10.79 15.72 7.84
C PHE A 132 10.71 16.19 9.29
N ALA A 133 11.82 16.21 10.03
CA ALA A 133 11.84 16.79 11.36
C ALA A 133 11.52 18.28 11.39
N ALA A 134 12.03 19.02 10.41
CA ALA A 134 11.83 20.48 10.33
C ALA A 134 10.45 20.87 9.78
N ARG A 135 9.87 20.07 8.86
CA ARG A 135 8.66 20.41 8.12
C ARG A 135 7.40 19.70 8.63
N VAL A 136 7.54 18.56 9.33
CA VAL A 136 6.40 17.74 9.79
C VAL A 136 6.39 17.63 11.32
N ASP A 137 7.36 16.93 11.89
CA ASP A 137 7.45 16.70 13.34
C ASP A 137 8.86 16.17 13.68
N PRO A 138 9.51 16.65 14.76
CA PRO A 138 10.84 16.20 15.17
C PRO A 138 10.98 14.67 15.31
N ALA A 139 9.91 13.97 15.70
CA ALA A 139 9.92 12.52 15.84
C ALA A 139 10.12 11.77 14.52
N MET A 140 9.82 12.40 13.37
CA MET A 140 9.99 11.78 12.05
C MET A 140 11.45 11.46 11.73
N ARG A 141 12.38 12.24 12.27
CA ARG A 141 13.82 12.00 12.07
C ARG A 141 14.25 10.60 12.51
N ARG A 142 13.62 10.05 13.53
CA ARG A 142 13.98 8.74 14.10
C ARG A 142 13.79 7.58 13.14
N PHE A 143 13.02 7.77 12.08
CA PHE A 143 12.87 6.76 11.02
C PHE A 143 14.05 6.75 10.05
N PHE A 144 14.80 7.85 9.92
CA PHE A 144 15.86 8.03 8.91
C PHE A 144 17.25 8.01 9.54
N ASP A 145 17.61 6.85 10.12
CA ASP A 145 18.97 6.60 10.56
C ASP A 145 19.87 6.32 9.34
N PRO A 146 20.98 7.05 9.16
CA PRO A 146 21.90 6.83 8.04
C PRO A 146 22.48 5.42 7.95
N GLU A 147 22.61 4.73 9.09
CA GLU A 147 23.13 3.36 9.18
C GLU A 147 22.03 2.30 9.01
N ALA A 148 20.77 2.71 8.91
CA ALA A 148 19.65 1.78 8.75
C ALA A 148 19.77 0.98 7.47
N LYS A 149 19.46 -0.30 7.56
CA LYS A 149 19.32 -1.15 6.37
C LYS A 149 18.02 -0.81 5.65
N SER A 150 18.05 -0.90 4.32
CA SER A 150 16.90 -0.68 3.48
C SER A 150 16.72 -1.83 2.49
N ARG A 151 15.48 -2.29 2.31
CA ARG A 151 15.04 -3.24 1.27
C ARG A 151 14.22 -2.55 0.18
N ILE A 152 13.96 -1.25 0.35
CA ILE A 152 13.23 -0.41 -0.61
C ILE A 152 14.03 0.85 -0.92
N PRO A 153 13.88 1.46 -2.10
CA PRO A 153 14.53 2.74 -2.42
C PRO A 153 14.07 3.83 -1.45
N VAL A 154 15.03 4.44 -0.73
CA VAL A 154 14.72 5.45 0.32
C VAL A 154 14.12 6.72 -0.28
N GLU A 155 14.52 7.08 -1.49
CA GLU A 155 13.96 8.20 -2.27
C GLU A 155 12.49 7.97 -2.66
N ARG A 156 12.01 6.72 -2.62
CA ARG A 156 10.61 6.37 -2.88
C ARG A 156 9.75 6.26 -1.61
N ILE A 157 10.32 6.44 -0.42
CA ILE A 157 9.56 6.59 0.82
C ILE A 157 8.96 8.00 0.84
N GLN A 158 7.64 8.10 0.75
CA GLN A 158 6.93 9.38 0.66
C GLN A 158 6.30 9.78 1.98
N TRP A 159 6.18 11.10 2.21
CA TRP A 159 5.34 11.61 3.29
C TRP A 159 3.85 11.49 2.90
N GLY A 160 3.05 10.84 3.75
CA GLY A 160 1.62 10.60 3.55
C GLY A 160 0.70 11.73 4.05
N GLY A 161 1.24 12.90 4.35
CA GLY A 161 0.44 14.07 4.77
C GLY A 161 0.21 14.18 6.29
N VAL A 162 0.63 13.21 7.09
CA VAL A 162 0.48 13.20 8.56
C VAL A 162 1.81 12.93 9.26
N LYS A 163 1.92 13.37 10.51
CA LYS A 163 3.08 13.05 11.35
C LYS A 163 3.02 11.60 11.87
N LYS A 164 4.10 11.14 12.49
CA LYS A 164 4.11 9.89 13.24
C LYS A 164 2.93 9.86 14.22
N ASP A 165 2.13 8.79 14.19
CA ASP A 165 0.89 8.60 14.97
C ASP A 165 -0.16 9.72 14.77
N GLY A 166 -0.06 10.51 13.68
CA GLY A 166 -1.09 11.48 13.29
C GLY A 166 -2.43 10.80 12.95
N ILE A 167 -2.36 9.53 12.54
CA ILE A 167 -3.47 8.58 12.50
C ILE A 167 -3.20 7.62 13.67
N PRO A 168 -3.86 7.82 14.83
CA PRO A 168 -3.53 7.08 16.05
C PRO A 168 -4.03 5.64 15.98
N ALA A 169 -3.14 4.68 16.23
CA ALA A 169 -3.52 3.28 16.34
C ALA A 169 -4.39 3.03 17.59
N LEU A 170 -5.30 2.06 17.49
CA LEU A 170 -6.07 1.57 18.63
C LEU A 170 -5.30 0.43 19.32
N ASP A 171 -5.00 0.58 20.59
CA ASP A 171 -4.29 -0.41 21.39
C ASP A 171 -5.24 -1.03 22.41
N LYS A 172 -5.48 -2.33 22.33
CA LYS A 172 -6.44 -3.07 23.17
C LYS A 172 -7.77 -2.30 23.30
N PRO A 173 -8.40 -1.97 22.16
CA PRO A 173 -9.56 -1.08 22.16
C PRO A 173 -10.71 -1.63 22.98
N GLU A 174 -11.53 -0.71 23.53
CA GLU A 174 -12.77 -1.07 24.19
C GLU A 174 -13.71 -1.81 23.22
N ARG A 175 -14.40 -2.81 23.72
CA ARG A 175 -15.30 -3.66 22.96
C ARG A 175 -16.62 -3.80 23.70
N ILE A 176 -17.73 -3.74 22.96
CA ILE A 176 -19.08 -3.90 23.45
C ILE A 176 -19.72 -5.16 22.88
N ALA A 177 -20.82 -5.63 23.47
CA ALA A 177 -21.57 -6.73 22.91
C ALA A 177 -22.26 -6.33 21.59
N ALA A 178 -22.51 -7.30 20.73
CA ALA A 178 -23.20 -7.06 19.46
C ALA A 178 -24.60 -6.43 19.65
N ALA A 179 -25.28 -6.74 20.75
CA ALA A 179 -26.57 -6.16 21.08
C ALA A 179 -26.49 -4.66 21.38
N ASP A 180 -25.38 -4.20 21.95
CA ASP A 180 -25.18 -2.80 22.39
C ASP A 180 -24.64 -1.88 21.28
N ALA A 181 -24.33 -2.43 20.12
CA ALA A 181 -23.73 -1.70 19.00
C ALA A 181 -24.78 -0.90 18.19
N SER A 182 -25.56 -0.07 18.86
CA SER A 182 -26.62 0.76 18.24
C SER A 182 -26.10 1.85 17.30
N TYR A 183 -24.80 2.16 17.33
CA TYR A 183 -24.16 3.12 16.45
C TYR A 183 -23.92 2.57 15.03
N LEU A 184 -24.05 1.25 14.82
CA LEU A 184 -23.89 0.60 13.52
C LEU A 184 -25.24 0.38 12.84
N THR A 185 -25.28 0.67 11.54
CA THR A 185 -26.37 0.29 10.66
C THR A 185 -26.16 -1.12 10.10
N PRO A 186 -27.20 -1.81 9.62
CA PRO A 186 -27.07 -3.15 9.02
C PRO A 186 -26.05 -3.23 7.88
N GLU A 187 -25.91 -2.15 7.10
CA GLU A 187 -25.07 -2.04 5.89
C GLU A 187 -23.62 -1.68 6.19
N ASP A 188 -23.31 -1.25 7.43
CA ASP A 188 -21.94 -0.90 7.79
C ASP A 188 -20.96 -2.04 7.51
N ARG A 189 -19.85 -1.70 6.87
CA ARG A 189 -18.80 -2.67 6.59
C ARG A 189 -17.94 -2.88 7.83
N VAL A 190 -17.62 -4.14 8.10
CA VAL A 190 -16.77 -4.54 9.21
C VAL A 190 -15.70 -5.50 8.72
N PHE A 191 -14.50 -5.42 9.30
CA PHE A 191 -13.56 -6.54 9.29
C PHE A 191 -14.02 -7.53 10.37
N GLY A 192 -14.41 -8.72 9.94
CA GLY A 192 -14.73 -9.85 10.80
C GLY A 192 -13.49 -10.71 11.03
N VAL A 193 -13.19 -10.99 12.26
CA VAL A 193 -12.04 -11.76 12.72
C VAL A 193 -12.50 -12.89 13.63
N SER A 194 -11.97 -14.09 13.41
CA SER A 194 -12.16 -15.25 14.30
C SER A 194 -10.81 -15.88 14.59
N VAL A 195 -10.41 -15.88 15.85
CA VAL A 195 -9.12 -16.46 16.29
C VAL A 195 -9.35 -17.13 17.66
N GLY A 196 -8.87 -18.35 17.82
CA GLY A 196 -8.98 -19.09 19.09
C GLY A 196 -10.43 -19.31 19.57
N GLY A 197 -11.39 -19.36 18.64
CA GLY A 197 -12.83 -19.53 18.95
C GLY A 197 -13.53 -18.23 19.33
N GLU A 198 -12.81 -17.10 19.47
CA GLU A 198 -13.41 -15.79 19.70
C GLU A 198 -13.61 -15.03 18.39
N THR A 199 -14.73 -14.29 18.32
CA THR A 199 -15.06 -13.44 17.19
C THR A 199 -15.06 -11.96 17.54
N ARG A 200 -14.55 -11.13 16.59
CA ARG A 200 -14.46 -9.68 16.70
C ARG A 200 -14.95 -9.01 15.43
N ALA A 201 -15.57 -7.87 15.58
CA ALA A 201 -15.91 -6.97 14.49
C ALA A 201 -15.16 -5.63 14.66
N TYR A 202 -14.49 -5.20 13.60
CA TYR A 202 -13.80 -3.92 13.54
C TYR A 202 -14.44 -3.08 12.42
N PRO A 203 -15.36 -2.15 12.75
CA PRO A 203 -16.08 -1.35 11.76
C PRO A 203 -15.13 -0.44 10.96
N LEU A 204 -15.29 -0.43 9.63
CA LEU A 204 -14.46 0.39 8.76
C LEU A 204 -14.59 1.87 9.10
N ARG A 205 -15.81 2.36 9.46
CA ARG A 205 -16.02 3.75 9.88
C ARG A 205 -15.11 4.19 11.04
N ILE A 206 -14.70 3.26 11.91
CA ILE A 206 -13.72 3.53 12.97
C ILE A 206 -12.32 3.39 12.41
N LEU A 207 -12.01 2.31 11.66
CA LEU A 207 -10.68 2.07 11.14
C LEU A 207 -10.26 3.05 10.04
N ASP A 208 -11.17 3.73 9.37
CA ASP A 208 -10.86 4.83 8.45
C ASP A 208 -10.12 5.99 9.15
N TRP A 209 -10.30 6.15 10.47
CA TRP A 209 -9.63 7.15 11.29
C TRP A 209 -8.40 6.64 12.04
N HIS A 210 -8.25 5.32 12.17
CA HIS A 210 -7.21 4.73 13.01
C HIS A 210 -6.23 3.84 12.26
N GLU A 211 -6.66 3.24 11.15
CA GLU A 211 -5.84 2.43 10.25
C GLU A 211 -5.06 1.28 10.90
N MET A 212 -5.15 1.11 12.20
CA MET A 212 -4.42 0.08 12.96
C MET A 212 -5.16 -0.26 14.24
N ALA A 213 -5.34 -1.56 14.49
CA ALA A 213 -5.77 -2.06 15.79
C ALA A 213 -4.81 -3.16 16.26
N ASN A 214 -4.13 -2.91 17.39
CA ASN A 214 -3.36 -3.91 18.11
C ASN A 214 -4.25 -4.48 19.22
N ASP A 215 -4.62 -5.74 19.12
CA ASP A 215 -5.61 -6.36 20.01
C ASP A 215 -5.17 -7.76 20.47
N VAL A 216 -5.98 -8.38 21.30
CA VAL A 216 -5.89 -9.79 21.67
C VAL A 216 -7.23 -10.44 21.38
N VAL A 217 -7.23 -11.47 20.54
CA VAL A 217 -8.42 -12.25 20.19
C VAL A 217 -8.16 -13.71 20.60
N GLY A 218 -9.00 -14.24 21.48
CA GLY A 218 -8.62 -15.43 22.24
C GLY A 218 -7.33 -15.15 23.02
N ASP A 219 -6.37 -16.05 22.95
CA ASP A 219 -5.04 -15.90 23.56
C ASP A 219 -3.98 -15.37 22.56
N THR A 220 -4.41 -14.92 21.37
CA THR A 220 -3.52 -14.51 20.30
C THR A 220 -3.41 -12.99 20.20
N SER A 221 -2.19 -12.46 20.33
CA SER A 221 -1.90 -11.07 19.98
C SER A 221 -2.04 -10.90 18.47
N VAL A 222 -2.83 -9.91 18.04
CA VAL A 222 -3.09 -9.63 16.63
C VAL A 222 -2.87 -8.15 16.32
N SER A 223 -2.53 -7.86 15.07
CA SER A 223 -2.48 -6.50 14.53
C SER A 223 -3.27 -6.46 13.23
N LEU A 224 -4.42 -5.78 13.25
CA LEU A 224 -5.19 -5.50 12.06
C LEU A 224 -4.67 -4.21 11.44
N ALA A 225 -3.92 -4.33 10.36
CA ALA A 225 -3.34 -3.21 9.63
C ALA A 225 -4.23 -2.87 8.43
N TYR A 226 -4.82 -1.68 8.43
CA TYR A 226 -5.66 -1.21 7.34
C TYR A 226 -5.00 -0.02 6.63
N CYS A 227 -4.84 -0.13 5.33
CA CYS A 227 -4.46 0.96 4.44
C CYS A 227 -5.72 1.45 3.71
N THR A 228 -6.29 2.57 4.12
CA THR A 228 -7.47 3.17 3.50
C THR A 228 -7.25 3.49 2.03
N LEU A 229 -6.06 4.02 1.70
CA LEU A 229 -5.68 4.33 0.32
C LEU A 229 -5.69 3.09 -0.59
N CYS A 230 -5.30 1.94 -0.05
CA CYS A 230 -5.22 0.67 -0.81
C CYS A 230 -6.48 -0.18 -0.69
N GLY A 231 -7.48 0.25 0.09
CA GLY A 231 -8.65 -0.57 0.41
C GLY A 231 -8.29 -1.92 1.03
N ALA A 232 -7.14 -2.03 1.69
CA ALA A 232 -6.55 -3.29 2.12
C ALA A 232 -6.43 -3.40 3.64
N GLY A 233 -7.19 -4.31 4.25
CA GLY A 233 -7.04 -4.71 5.64
C GLY A 233 -6.40 -6.09 5.74
N VAL A 234 -5.25 -6.18 6.39
CA VAL A 234 -4.53 -7.43 6.61
C VAL A 234 -4.44 -7.69 8.10
N LEU A 235 -4.88 -8.86 8.52
CA LEU A 235 -4.73 -9.30 9.89
C LEU A 235 -3.42 -10.07 10.03
N TYR A 236 -2.61 -9.64 10.97
CA TYR A 236 -1.35 -10.30 11.30
C TYR A 236 -1.36 -10.86 12.72
N SER A 237 -0.67 -11.98 12.92
CA SER A 237 -0.17 -12.32 14.26
C SER A 237 0.72 -11.19 14.75
N GLY A 238 0.54 -10.77 16.00
CA GLY A 238 1.43 -9.79 16.64
C GLY A 238 2.82 -10.35 16.98
N GLN A 239 3.11 -11.59 16.58
CA GLN A 239 4.38 -12.27 16.89
C GLN A 239 5.16 -12.60 15.63
N ALA A 240 6.46 -12.39 15.67
CA ALA A 240 7.41 -12.84 14.65
C ALA A 240 8.79 -13.10 15.28
N GLY A 241 9.44 -14.21 14.91
CA GLY A 241 10.77 -14.55 15.41
C GLY A 241 10.88 -14.61 16.93
N GLY A 242 9.84 -15.12 17.60
CA GLY A 242 9.79 -15.24 19.07
C GLY A 242 9.60 -13.90 19.81
N ARG A 243 9.30 -12.80 19.10
CA ARG A 243 9.08 -11.46 19.68
C ARG A 243 7.64 -11.01 19.42
N THR A 244 7.10 -10.24 20.34
CA THR A 244 5.80 -9.59 20.20
C THR A 244 5.99 -8.14 19.75
N PHE A 245 5.24 -7.74 18.73
CA PHE A 245 5.25 -6.41 18.16
C PHE A 245 3.89 -5.74 18.31
N THR A 246 3.92 -4.42 18.47
CA THR A 246 2.77 -3.54 18.31
C THR A 246 3.13 -2.47 17.30
N PHE A 247 2.17 -2.10 16.48
CA PHE A 247 2.42 -1.22 15.35
C PHE A 247 1.68 0.11 15.48
N GLY A 248 2.26 1.14 14.86
CA GLY A 248 1.67 2.47 14.73
C GLY A 248 1.73 2.97 13.29
N SER A 249 1.11 4.12 13.03
CA SER A 249 1.18 4.80 11.75
C SER A 249 2.43 5.67 11.70
N SER A 250 3.32 5.40 10.74
CA SER A 250 4.54 6.19 10.58
C SER A 250 4.30 7.57 9.95
N GLY A 251 3.17 7.73 9.24
CA GLY A 251 2.93 8.89 8.37
C GLY A 251 3.67 8.79 7.02
N LEU A 252 4.31 7.66 6.75
CA LEU A 252 5.09 7.40 5.53
C LEU A 252 4.40 6.35 4.66
N LEU A 253 4.63 6.48 3.35
CA LEU A 253 4.10 5.60 2.32
C LEU A 253 5.23 5.06 1.44
N TYR A 254 5.03 3.88 0.87
CA TYR A 254 5.79 3.34 -0.24
C TYR A 254 4.80 2.70 -1.22
N GLU A 255 4.88 3.04 -2.52
CA GLU A 255 3.91 2.61 -3.53
C GLU A 255 2.45 2.94 -3.16
N SER A 256 2.23 4.16 -2.64
CA SER A 256 0.93 4.60 -2.11
C SER A 256 0.34 3.69 -1.02
N ASN A 257 1.13 2.75 -0.50
CA ASN A 257 0.78 1.87 0.60
C ASN A 257 1.42 2.34 1.91
N LYS A 258 0.66 2.22 2.98
CA LYS A 258 1.10 2.56 4.32
C LYS A 258 2.36 1.78 4.73
N LEU A 259 3.35 2.50 5.22
CA LEU A 259 4.43 1.94 6.03
C LEU A 259 4.01 2.04 7.50
N MET A 260 3.70 0.92 8.12
CA MET A 260 3.54 0.86 9.57
C MET A 260 4.92 0.77 10.24
N TYR A 261 5.04 1.20 11.48
CA TYR A 261 6.28 1.03 12.23
C TYR A 261 6.05 0.20 13.48
N ASP A 262 7.00 -0.66 13.86
CA ASP A 262 6.96 -1.31 15.14
C ASP A 262 7.45 -0.36 16.25
N ARG A 263 6.76 -0.38 17.40
CA ARG A 263 7.10 0.51 18.53
C ARG A 263 8.34 0.09 19.29
N GLN A 264 8.78 -1.14 19.12
CA GLN A 264 9.91 -1.72 19.82
C GLN A 264 11.24 -1.26 19.23
N THR A 265 11.32 -1.17 17.88
CA THR A 265 12.58 -0.84 17.19
C THR A 265 12.49 0.36 16.25
N LEU A 266 11.27 0.91 16.01
CA LEU A 266 11.00 1.95 15.02
C LEU A 266 11.33 1.54 13.58
N THR A 267 11.39 0.23 13.30
CA THR A 267 11.53 -0.26 11.93
C THR A 267 10.25 0.00 11.17
N LEU A 268 10.38 0.41 9.90
CA LEU A 268 9.25 0.51 8.98
C LEU A 268 8.97 -0.85 8.35
N TRP A 269 7.69 -1.22 8.35
CA TRP A 269 7.19 -2.48 7.81
C TRP A 269 6.19 -2.19 6.69
N ASN A 270 6.25 -2.98 5.62
CA ASN A 270 5.26 -2.92 4.57
C ASN A 270 3.94 -3.54 5.06
N GLN A 271 2.86 -2.79 4.96
CA GLN A 271 1.55 -3.21 5.46
C GLN A 271 0.97 -4.38 4.67
N LEU A 272 1.23 -4.48 3.35
CA LEU A 272 0.70 -5.57 2.53
C LEU A 272 1.53 -6.85 2.61
N THR A 273 2.85 -6.75 2.75
CA THR A 273 3.71 -7.95 2.77
C THR A 273 3.97 -8.47 4.18
N GLY A 274 3.84 -7.63 5.21
CA GLY A 274 4.18 -7.97 6.59
C GLY A 274 5.68 -8.11 6.83
N GLU A 275 6.51 -7.48 6.00
CA GLU A 275 7.97 -7.56 6.08
C GLU A 275 8.57 -6.22 6.52
N PRO A 276 9.65 -6.24 7.33
CA PRO A 276 10.39 -5.03 7.67
C PRO A 276 11.19 -4.58 6.44
N VAL A 277 11.08 -3.28 6.09
CA VAL A 277 11.65 -2.77 4.83
C VAL A 277 12.69 -1.67 5.02
N PHE A 278 12.65 -0.94 6.14
CA PHE A 278 13.63 0.09 6.44
C PHE A 278 13.84 0.25 7.95
N GLY A 279 15.07 0.22 8.41
CA GLY A 279 15.42 0.33 9.83
C GLY A 279 16.14 -0.89 10.40
N PRO A 280 16.23 -1.01 11.74
CA PRO A 280 17.04 -2.04 12.41
C PRO A 280 16.71 -3.48 12.01
N LEU A 281 15.44 -3.79 11.71
CA LEU A 281 15.02 -5.15 11.37
C LEU A 281 14.95 -5.43 9.86
N ALA A 282 15.24 -4.47 9.00
CA ALA A 282 15.06 -4.64 7.55
C ALA A 282 15.86 -5.82 6.96
N ALA A 283 17.01 -6.18 7.54
CA ALA A 283 17.83 -7.31 7.11
C ALA A 283 17.59 -8.60 7.93
N SER A 284 16.58 -8.62 8.82
CA SER A 284 16.38 -9.75 9.75
C SER A 284 15.76 -10.99 9.13
N GLY A 285 15.14 -10.88 7.96
CA GLY A 285 14.36 -11.95 7.35
C GLY A 285 13.00 -12.20 8.04
N LEU A 286 12.63 -11.39 9.04
CA LEU A 286 11.34 -11.51 9.71
C LEU A 286 10.19 -11.27 8.74
N LYS A 287 9.08 -11.96 9.00
CA LYS A 287 7.81 -11.77 8.32
C LYS A 287 6.68 -12.06 9.28
N LEU A 288 5.68 -11.19 9.30
CA LEU A 288 4.46 -11.42 10.07
C LEU A 288 3.63 -12.52 9.42
N GLU A 289 3.10 -13.41 10.24
CA GLU A 289 2.12 -14.40 9.80
C GLU A 289 0.78 -13.71 9.55
N ARG A 290 0.19 -13.96 8.37
CA ARG A 290 -1.15 -13.50 8.04
C ARG A 290 -2.18 -14.43 8.63
N LEU A 291 -3.21 -13.85 9.25
CA LEU A 291 -4.37 -14.55 9.74
C LEU A 291 -5.58 -14.26 8.85
N PRO A 292 -6.58 -15.16 8.79
CA PRO A 292 -7.79 -14.93 8.04
C PRO A 292 -8.57 -13.70 8.54
N VAL A 293 -9.08 -12.92 7.60
CA VAL A 293 -9.96 -11.78 7.84
C VAL A 293 -11.03 -11.75 6.75
N VAL A 294 -12.21 -11.28 7.06
CA VAL A 294 -13.28 -11.08 6.09
C VAL A 294 -13.81 -9.65 6.18
N VAL A 295 -14.15 -9.06 5.04
CA VAL A 295 -14.91 -7.81 5.00
C VAL A 295 -16.34 -8.14 4.59
N THR A 296 -17.29 -7.83 5.48
CA THR A 296 -18.72 -8.13 5.29
C THR A 296 -19.60 -7.02 5.83
N THR A 297 -20.93 -7.13 5.76
CA THR A 297 -21.84 -6.19 6.40
C THR A 297 -22.02 -6.53 7.88
N TRP A 298 -22.29 -5.51 8.70
CA TRP A 298 -22.57 -5.70 10.13
C TRP A 298 -23.77 -6.64 10.36
N ALA A 299 -24.84 -6.49 9.58
CA ALA A 299 -26.00 -7.38 9.69
C ALA A 299 -25.63 -8.85 9.48
N LYS A 300 -24.80 -9.15 8.45
CA LYS A 300 -24.37 -10.51 8.15
C LYS A 300 -23.44 -11.05 9.25
N TRP A 301 -22.45 -10.26 9.66
CA TRP A 301 -21.52 -10.67 10.70
C TRP A 301 -22.23 -10.94 12.03
N LYS A 302 -23.10 -10.02 12.47
CA LYS A 302 -23.89 -10.17 13.71
C LYS A 302 -24.81 -11.38 13.66
N LYS A 303 -25.43 -11.65 12.51
CA LYS A 303 -26.30 -12.84 12.33
C LYS A 303 -25.52 -14.14 12.45
N ASP A 304 -24.34 -14.22 11.81
CA ASP A 304 -23.51 -15.41 11.79
C ASP A 304 -22.75 -15.62 13.12
N HIS A 305 -22.49 -14.53 13.85
CA HIS A 305 -21.74 -14.50 15.11
C HIS A 305 -22.43 -13.63 16.17
N PRO A 306 -23.56 -14.08 16.73
CA PRO A 306 -24.34 -13.27 17.68
C PRO A 306 -23.58 -12.92 18.97
N GLU A 307 -22.61 -13.74 19.37
CA GLU A 307 -21.73 -13.52 20.53
C GLU A 307 -20.49 -12.67 20.23
N THR A 308 -20.39 -12.14 19.02
CA THR A 308 -19.22 -11.33 18.64
C THR A 308 -19.09 -10.09 19.53
N ARG A 309 -17.85 -9.72 19.82
CA ARG A 309 -17.56 -8.40 20.40
C ARG A 309 -17.18 -7.45 19.28
N VAL A 310 -17.63 -6.21 19.38
CA VAL A 310 -17.37 -5.17 18.37
C VAL A 310 -16.68 -3.97 19.01
N LEU A 311 -15.83 -3.27 18.26
CA LEU A 311 -15.19 -2.04 18.74
C LEU A 311 -16.24 -1.06 19.26
N SER A 312 -15.95 -0.49 20.42
CA SER A 312 -16.73 0.65 20.95
C SER A 312 -16.38 1.94 20.18
N PRO A 313 -17.33 2.82 19.90
CA PRO A 313 -17.03 4.15 19.38
C PRO A 313 -16.30 5.04 20.41
N ARG A 314 -16.22 4.62 21.67
CA ARG A 314 -15.44 5.27 22.73
C ARG A 314 -13.96 4.87 22.61
N THR A 315 -13.31 5.35 21.58
CA THR A 315 -11.91 5.00 21.28
C THR A 315 -10.88 5.81 22.10
N GLY A 316 -11.32 6.82 22.84
CA GLY A 316 -10.46 7.78 23.52
C GLY A 316 -10.00 8.94 22.62
N PHE A 317 -10.45 8.97 21.36
CA PHE A 317 -10.15 10.04 20.40
C PHE A 317 -11.44 10.72 19.95
N ASP A 318 -11.39 12.06 19.86
CA ASP A 318 -12.47 12.85 19.30
C ASP A 318 -12.43 12.77 17.75
N ARG A 319 -13.27 11.93 17.17
CA ARG A 319 -13.38 11.69 15.73
C ARG A 319 -14.84 11.55 15.31
N ASP A 320 -15.14 12.05 14.12
CA ASP A 320 -16.44 11.86 13.50
C ASP A 320 -16.50 10.48 12.80
N TYR A 321 -17.06 9.49 13.47
CA TYR A 321 -17.21 8.13 12.93
C TYR A 321 -18.42 7.96 12.01
N THR A 322 -18.96 9.04 11.45
CA THR A 322 -19.99 8.95 10.39
C THR A 322 -19.43 8.20 9.18
N PRO A 323 -20.20 7.28 8.56
CA PRO A 323 -19.75 6.55 7.39
C PRO A 323 -19.23 7.46 6.27
N GLY A 324 -18.15 7.05 5.61
CA GLY A 324 -17.53 7.80 4.52
C GLY A 324 -16.55 8.90 4.97
N LYS A 325 -16.44 9.18 6.26
CA LYS A 325 -15.39 10.06 6.80
C LYS A 325 -14.17 9.21 7.22
N PRO A 326 -12.91 9.70 7.06
CA PRO A 326 -12.49 10.93 6.38
C PRO A 326 -12.26 10.77 4.86
N TYR A 327 -12.40 9.58 4.27
CA TYR A 327 -11.94 9.24 2.92
C TYR A 327 -13.06 9.10 1.88
N GLY A 328 -14.31 9.53 2.15
CA GLY A 328 -15.46 9.31 1.26
C GLY A 328 -15.20 9.75 -0.19
N ALA A 329 -14.76 10.98 -0.41
CA ALA A 329 -14.45 11.49 -1.73
C ALA A 329 -13.32 10.70 -2.43
N TYR A 330 -12.35 10.20 -1.67
CA TYR A 330 -11.30 9.33 -2.23
C TYR A 330 -11.87 7.98 -2.67
N PHE A 331 -12.77 7.37 -1.90
CA PHE A 331 -13.37 6.08 -2.26
C PHE A 331 -14.21 6.16 -3.53
N GLU A 332 -14.86 7.31 -3.77
CA GLU A 332 -15.68 7.57 -4.96
C GLU A 332 -14.84 7.92 -6.21
N SER A 333 -13.63 8.46 -6.04
CA SER A 333 -12.75 8.84 -7.13
C SER A 333 -12.03 7.62 -7.71
N PRO A 334 -11.85 7.51 -9.05
CA PRO A 334 -10.99 6.49 -9.65
C PRO A 334 -9.50 6.79 -9.47
N GLU A 335 -9.15 8.00 -9.06
CA GLU A 335 -7.76 8.47 -9.00
C GLU A 335 -7.07 8.07 -7.71
N LEU A 336 -5.74 7.92 -7.78
CA LEU A 336 -4.89 7.69 -6.62
C LEU A 336 -4.47 9.01 -6.00
N MET A 337 -4.50 9.07 -4.67
CA MET A 337 -4.04 10.24 -3.92
C MET A 337 -2.51 10.39 -3.94
N PHE A 338 -1.78 9.29 -4.05
CA PHE A 338 -0.32 9.23 -4.13
C PHE A 338 0.12 8.29 -5.25
N PRO A 339 1.28 8.53 -5.89
CA PRO A 339 1.80 7.67 -6.94
C PRO A 339 2.10 6.25 -6.44
N ALA A 340 1.76 5.26 -7.26
CA ALA A 340 2.14 3.86 -7.10
C ALA A 340 2.88 3.41 -8.37
N LEU A 341 4.20 3.57 -8.37
CA LEU A 341 5.04 3.42 -9.57
C LEU A 341 5.21 1.96 -10.00
N GLY A 342 5.04 1.02 -9.06
CA GLY A 342 5.08 -0.41 -9.33
C GLY A 342 3.75 -1.03 -9.76
N ALA A 343 2.67 -0.22 -9.85
CA ALA A 343 1.34 -0.74 -10.16
C ALA A 343 1.26 -1.27 -11.59
N SER A 344 0.68 -2.47 -11.74
CA SER A 344 0.48 -3.08 -13.05
C SER A 344 -0.69 -2.43 -13.80
N PRO A 345 -0.53 -2.12 -15.10
CA PRO A 345 -1.60 -1.53 -15.93
C PRO A 345 -2.67 -2.54 -16.39
N LYS A 346 -2.59 -3.82 -15.98
CA LYS A 346 -3.54 -4.86 -16.39
C LYS A 346 -5.00 -4.54 -16.04
N MET A 347 -5.23 -3.77 -14.96
CA MET A 347 -6.55 -3.30 -14.55
C MET A 347 -6.46 -1.86 -14.05
N ALA A 348 -7.62 -1.17 -14.01
CA ALA A 348 -7.68 0.15 -13.39
C ALA A 348 -7.26 0.08 -11.90
N GLY A 349 -6.53 1.09 -11.44
CA GLY A 349 -5.85 1.04 -10.13
C GLY A 349 -6.76 0.68 -8.97
N LYS A 350 -7.99 1.18 -8.94
CA LYS A 350 -8.94 0.94 -7.83
C LYS A 350 -9.94 -0.21 -8.07
N VAL A 351 -9.68 -1.08 -9.04
CA VAL A 351 -10.43 -2.35 -9.13
C VAL A 351 -10.19 -3.13 -7.84
N GLN A 352 -11.26 -3.53 -7.17
CA GLN A 352 -11.19 -4.34 -5.97
C GLN A 352 -10.91 -5.79 -6.31
N VAL A 353 -9.93 -6.37 -5.65
CA VAL A 353 -9.57 -7.78 -5.77
C VAL A 353 -9.59 -8.45 -4.40
N PHE A 354 -10.01 -9.70 -4.35
CA PHE A 354 -9.63 -10.60 -3.28
C PHE A 354 -8.32 -11.26 -3.68
N ALA A 355 -7.34 -11.29 -2.79
CA ALA A 355 -6.02 -11.78 -3.14
C ALA A 355 -5.37 -12.59 -2.04
N LEU A 356 -4.51 -13.53 -2.43
CA LEU A 356 -3.77 -14.38 -1.50
C LEU A 356 -2.43 -14.82 -2.11
N VAL A 357 -1.54 -15.27 -1.24
CA VAL A 357 -0.22 -15.82 -1.60
C VAL A 357 -0.11 -17.21 -1.00
N LEU A 358 0.05 -18.22 -1.83
CA LEU A 358 0.24 -19.61 -1.41
C LEU A 358 1.39 -20.23 -2.21
N GLY A 359 2.19 -21.08 -1.58
CA GLY A 359 3.31 -21.72 -2.25
C GLY A 359 4.26 -20.76 -2.97
N GLY A 360 4.37 -19.51 -2.50
CA GLY A 360 5.17 -18.45 -3.14
C GLY A 360 4.50 -17.79 -4.35
N VAL A 361 3.31 -18.23 -4.77
CA VAL A 361 2.55 -17.66 -5.89
C VAL A 361 1.49 -16.70 -5.37
N ALA A 362 1.45 -15.49 -5.91
CA ALA A 362 0.40 -14.51 -5.65
C ALA A 362 -0.71 -14.63 -6.69
N LYS A 363 -1.98 -14.61 -6.28
CA LYS A 363 -3.12 -14.61 -7.18
C LYS A 363 -4.21 -13.66 -6.72
N ALA A 364 -4.77 -12.92 -7.67
CA ALA A 364 -5.81 -11.93 -7.46
C ALA A 364 -7.09 -12.33 -8.20
N TYR A 365 -8.22 -12.12 -7.55
CA TYR A 365 -9.56 -12.42 -8.04
C TYR A 365 -10.36 -11.10 -8.06
N PRO A 366 -10.62 -10.49 -9.24
CA PRO A 366 -11.43 -9.29 -9.33
C PRO A 366 -12.83 -9.57 -8.77
N LEU A 367 -13.27 -8.76 -7.80
CA LEU A 367 -14.54 -9.00 -7.12
C LEU A 367 -15.76 -8.94 -8.05
N ALA A 368 -15.67 -8.12 -9.09
CA ALA A 368 -16.74 -7.97 -10.08
C ALA A 368 -16.98 -9.25 -10.89
N ASP A 369 -15.96 -10.09 -11.05
CA ASP A 369 -16.01 -11.31 -11.84
C ASP A 369 -16.47 -12.53 -11.02
N LEU A 370 -16.45 -12.42 -9.68
CA LEU A 370 -16.83 -13.52 -8.81
C LEU A 370 -18.34 -13.73 -8.75
N PRO A 371 -18.81 -14.99 -8.67
CA PRO A 371 -20.22 -15.27 -8.46
C PRO A 371 -20.68 -14.74 -7.10
N LYS A 372 -21.88 -14.15 -7.04
CA LYS A 372 -22.41 -13.55 -5.80
C LYS A 372 -23.90 -13.84 -5.64
N PRO A 373 -24.34 -14.77 -4.77
CA PRO A 373 -23.50 -15.74 -4.06
C PRO A 373 -22.97 -16.85 -4.97
N GLY A 374 -21.88 -17.50 -4.54
CA GLY A 374 -21.35 -18.64 -5.26
C GLY A 374 -19.99 -19.11 -4.79
N ALA A 375 -19.44 -20.10 -5.47
CA ALA A 375 -18.11 -20.59 -5.20
C ALA A 375 -17.35 -20.91 -6.49
N ILE A 376 -16.05 -20.82 -6.42
CA ILE A 376 -15.13 -21.23 -7.49
C ILE A 376 -14.05 -22.14 -6.93
N SER A 377 -13.74 -23.20 -7.65
CA SER A 377 -12.58 -24.07 -7.39
C SER A 377 -11.41 -23.61 -8.25
N ASP A 378 -10.23 -23.53 -7.66
CA ASP A 378 -9.02 -23.07 -8.35
C ASP A 378 -7.78 -23.73 -7.72
N GLN A 379 -6.60 -23.30 -8.20
CA GLN A 379 -5.29 -23.71 -7.68
C GLN A 379 -4.38 -22.48 -7.60
N VAL A 380 -3.65 -22.33 -6.50
CA VAL A 380 -2.68 -21.26 -6.28
C VAL A 380 -1.39 -21.84 -5.74
N GLY A 381 -0.29 -21.67 -6.46
CA GLY A 381 1.01 -22.20 -6.05
C GLY A 381 1.02 -23.72 -5.83
N GLY A 382 0.26 -24.46 -6.62
CA GLY A 382 0.10 -25.90 -6.47
C GLY A 382 -0.89 -26.33 -5.38
N ILE A 383 -1.45 -25.39 -4.62
CA ILE A 383 -2.40 -25.70 -3.53
C ILE A 383 -3.83 -25.57 -4.06
N PRO A 384 -4.64 -26.66 -4.02
CA PRO A 384 -6.05 -26.61 -4.42
C PRO A 384 -6.87 -25.74 -3.45
N VAL A 385 -7.61 -24.76 -4.00
CA VAL A 385 -8.41 -23.83 -3.20
C VAL A 385 -9.87 -23.81 -3.65
N VAL A 386 -10.76 -23.46 -2.72
CA VAL A 386 -12.13 -23.07 -3.03
C VAL A 386 -12.39 -21.70 -2.43
N LEU A 387 -12.88 -20.77 -3.26
CA LEU A 387 -13.36 -19.49 -2.80
C LEU A 387 -14.89 -19.52 -2.71
N ALA A 388 -15.42 -19.15 -1.55
CA ALA A 388 -16.84 -18.99 -1.31
C ALA A 388 -17.18 -17.52 -1.15
N VAL A 389 -18.13 -17.03 -1.93
CA VAL A 389 -18.62 -15.66 -1.94
C VAL A 389 -20.06 -15.65 -1.48
N ASP A 390 -20.34 -14.97 -0.37
CA ASP A 390 -21.70 -14.90 0.16
C ASP A 390 -22.56 -13.83 -0.54
N GLU A 391 -23.81 -13.71 -0.12
CA GLU A 391 -24.76 -12.74 -0.67
C GLU A 391 -24.35 -11.27 -0.48
N THR A 392 -23.46 -10.98 0.47
CA THR A 392 -22.91 -9.63 0.68
C THR A 392 -21.72 -9.35 -0.20
N GLY A 393 -21.18 -10.37 -0.88
CA GLY A 393 -19.94 -10.33 -1.65
C GLY A 393 -18.68 -10.55 -0.79
N ALA A 394 -18.85 -11.00 0.45
CA ALA A 394 -17.72 -11.33 1.29
C ALA A 394 -17.08 -12.65 0.84
N VAL A 395 -15.77 -12.62 0.64
CA VAL A 395 -15.00 -13.76 0.09
C VAL A 395 -14.25 -14.48 1.20
N ARG A 396 -14.33 -15.80 1.16
CA ARG A 396 -13.59 -16.71 2.02
C ARG A 396 -12.90 -17.74 1.17
N ALA A 397 -11.60 -17.96 1.39
CA ALA A 397 -10.84 -19.00 0.71
C ALA A 397 -10.49 -20.15 1.68
N TYR A 398 -10.57 -21.38 1.20
CA TYR A 398 -10.21 -22.57 1.96
C TYR A 398 -9.33 -23.51 1.13
N GLU A 399 -8.44 -24.22 1.79
CA GLU A 399 -7.72 -25.32 1.16
C GLU A 399 -8.70 -26.50 0.94
N ARG A 400 -8.99 -26.84 -0.33
CA ARG A 400 -9.95 -27.92 -0.64
C ARG A 400 -9.34 -29.31 -0.71
N LYS A 401 -8.00 -29.41 -0.71
CA LYS A 401 -7.28 -30.66 -0.91
C LYS A 401 -7.72 -31.36 -2.21
N ASP A 402 -8.03 -32.64 -2.12
CA ASP A 402 -8.52 -33.52 -3.20
C ASP A 402 -10.05 -33.42 -3.45
N ARG A 403 -10.74 -32.49 -2.78
CA ARG A 403 -12.20 -32.38 -2.86
C ARG A 403 -12.63 -31.44 -3.97
N GLU A 404 -13.77 -31.80 -4.58
CA GLU A 404 -14.45 -30.97 -5.55
C GLU A 404 -15.73 -30.39 -4.94
N PHE A 405 -15.92 -29.08 -5.10
CA PHE A 405 -17.09 -28.36 -4.60
C PHE A 405 -17.89 -27.77 -5.75
N GLY A 406 -19.21 -27.86 -5.64
CA GLY A 406 -20.12 -27.22 -6.59
C GLY A 406 -20.11 -25.69 -6.43
N PRO A 407 -20.61 -24.98 -7.46
CA PRO A 407 -20.56 -23.52 -7.50
C PRO A 407 -21.62 -22.82 -6.63
N VAL A 408 -22.54 -23.57 -6.01
CA VAL A 408 -23.72 -23.00 -5.33
C VAL A 408 -23.55 -23.05 -3.83
N LEU A 409 -23.75 -21.91 -3.18
CA LEU A 409 -23.93 -21.78 -1.73
C LEU A 409 -25.41 -21.92 -1.36
N ARG A 410 -25.69 -22.61 -0.27
CA ARG A 410 -27.04 -22.80 0.26
C ARG A 410 -27.14 -22.26 1.67
N GLN A 411 -28.21 -21.56 1.96
CA GLN A 411 -28.57 -21.13 3.32
C GLN A 411 -29.49 -22.17 3.94
N ALA A 412 -29.13 -22.71 5.09
CA ALA A 412 -29.95 -23.63 5.85
C ALA A 412 -29.62 -23.51 7.34
N LEU A 413 -30.62 -23.65 8.21
CA LEU A 413 -30.44 -23.66 9.67
C LEU A 413 -29.61 -22.46 10.20
N GLY A 414 -29.77 -21.29 9.60
CA GLY A 414 -29.04 -20.10 9.98
C GLY A 414 -27.55 -20.04 9.55
N ALA A 415 -27.09 -21.02 8.79
CA ALA A 415 -25.70 -21.09 8.31
C ALA A 415 -25.60 -21.21 6.79
N THR A 416 -24.44 -20.90 6.26
CA THR A 416 -24.10 -21.03 4.83
C THR A 416 -23.36 -22.34 4.61
N PHE A 417 -23.78 -23.10 3.59
CA PHE A 417 -23.19 -24.37 3.22
C PHE A 417 -22.73 -24.39 1.77
N LEU A 418 -21.65 -25.12 1.53
CA LEU A 418 -21.10 -25.45 0.22
C LEU A 418 -21.28 -26.96 -0.01
N ALA A 419 -21.78 -27.37 -1.17
CA ALA A 419 -21.95 -28.77 -1.51
C ALA A 419 -20.68 -29.34 -2.12
N GLU A 420 -20.17 -30.45 -1.58
CA GLU A 420 -19.17 -31.30 -2.22
C GLU A 420 -19.79 -32.04 -3.42
N GLY A 421 -18.99 -32.42 -4.41
CA GLY A 421 -19.46 -33.10 -5.62
C GLY A 421 -20.27 -34.37 -5.40
N ASN A 422 -20.07 -35.05 -4.24
CA ASN A 422 -20.82 -36.20 -3.78
C ASN A 422 -22.12 -35.83 -3.02
N GLY A 423 -22.51 -34.57 -2.97
CA GLY A 423 -23.71 -34.05 -2.32
C GLY A 423 -23.56 -33.75 -0.82
N ARG A 424 -22.41 -34.02 -0.19
CA ARG A 424 -22.17 -33.72 1.22
C ARG A 424 -22.12 -32.19 1.43
N ALA A 425 -22.77 -31.73 2.49
CA ALA A 425 -22.80 -30.31 2.85
C ALA A 425 -21.64 -29.96 3.80
N TRP A 426 -20.95 -28.84 3.49
CA TRP A 426 -19.89 -28.28 4.30
C TRP A 426 -20.29 -26.90 4.76
N ARG A 427 -20.29 -26.65 6.06
CA ARG A 427 -20.64 -25.35 6.64
C ARG A 427 -19.46 -24.40 6.53
N LEU A 428 -19.71 -23.20 6.02
CA LEU A 428 -18.72 -22.13 6.03
C LEU A 428 -18.45 -21.67 7.47
N GLY A 429 -17.20 -21.63 7.85
CA GLY A 429 -16.74 -21.08 9.12
C GLY A 429 -15.59 -20.11 8.91
N GLU A 430 -15.29 -19.29 9.88
CA GLU A 430 -14.25 -18.26 9.76
C GLU A 430 -12.84 -18.82 9.92
N ASP A 431 -12.67 -19.98 10.52
CA ASP A 431 -11.40 -20.68 10.72
C ASP A 431 -11.27 -21.94 9.86
N ALA A 432 -12.38 -22.51 9.42
CA ALA A 432 -12.39 -23.68 8.54
C ALA A 432 -13.73 -23.85 7.83
N LEU A 433 -13.72 -24.56 6.71
CA LEU A 433 -14.89 -25.18 6.11
C LEU A 433 -15.14 -26.50 6.87
N ILE A 434 -16.32 -26.68 7.45
CA ILE A 434 -16.64 -27.76 8.37
C ILE A 434 -17.57 -28.76 7.69
N GLY A 435 -17.06 -29.95 7.46
CA GLY A 435 -17.76 -31.05 6.81
C GLY A 435 -18.38 -32.05 7.77
N PRO A 436 -18.97 -33.13 7.22
CA PRO A 436 -19.49 -34.22 8.01
C PRO A 436 -18.45 -34.82 8.97
N GLU A 437 -18.91 -35.32 10.11
CA GLU A 437 -18.06 -35.91 11.15
C GLU A 437 -17.01 -34.96 11.72
N GLY A 438 -17.25 -33.63 11.62
CA GLY A 438 -16.31 -32.60 12.13
C GLY A 438 -15.04 -32.42 11.30
N ARG A 439 -14.97 -32.96 10.10
CA ARG A 439 -13.82 -32.74 9.19
C ARG A 439 -13.63 -31.27 8.92
N ARG A 440 -12.38 -30.82 8.86
CA ARG A 440 -12.04 -29.41 8.69
C ARG A 440 -11.10 -29.19 7.50
N LEU A 441 -11.41 -28.20 6.68
CA LEU A 441 -10.52 -27.66 5.64
C LEU A 441 -10.14 -26.25 6.04
N ALA A 442 -8.84 -26.01 6.17
CA ALA A 442 -8.32 -24.77 6.74
C ALA A 442 -8.73 -23.52 5.93
N ARG A 443 -9.08 -22.47 6.64
CA ARG A 443 -9.25 -21.14 6.08
C ARG A 443 -7.90 -20.60 5.63
N LEU A 444 -7.85 -19.96 4.47
CA LEU A 444 -6.65 -19.37 3.91
C LEU A 444 -6.65 -17.84 4.13
N PRO A 445 -5.49 -17.23 4.41
CA PRO A 445 -5.38 -15.83 4.81
C PRO A 445 -5.38 -14.87 3.58
N GLY A 446 -6.46 -14.89 2.79
CA GLY A 446 -6.69 -13.89 1.74
C GLY A 446 -7.31 -12.62 2.30
N HIS A 447 -7.16 -11.52 1.59
CA HIS A 447 -7.72 -10.23 1.96
C HIS A 447 -8.14 -9.42 0.73
N LEU A 448 -8.94 -8.37 0.94
CA LEU A 448 -9.29 -7.41 -0.10
C LEU A 448 -8.15 -6.40 -0.29
N ALA A 449 -8.00 -5.91 -1.51
CA ALA A 449 -7.15 -4.77 -1.84
C ALA A 449 -7.64 -4.10 -3.12
N TYR A 450 -7.24 -2.85 -3.34
CA TYR A 450 -7.26 -2.27 -4.66
C TYR A 450 -6.10 -2.85 -5.50
N TRP A 451 -6.34 -2.99 -6.82
CA TRP A 451 -5.37 -3.57 -7.75
C TRP A 451 -4.00 -2.90 -7.71
N PHE A 452 -3.96 -1.55 -7.68
CA PHE A 452 -2.68 -0.84 -7.60
C PHE A 452 -1.86 -1.25 -6.38
N GLY A 453 -2.52 -1.32 -5.21
CA GLY A 453 -1.86 -1.70 -3.96
C GLY A 453 -1.34 -3.13 -3.99
N TRP A 454 -2.14 -4.08 -4.50
CA TRP A 454 -1.71 -5.46 -4.63
C TRP A 454 -0.59 -5.64 -5.65
N SER A 455 -0.79 -5.16 -6.89
CA SER A 455 0.13 -5.41 -8.01
C SER A 455 1.49 -4.72 -7.85
N SER A 456 1.57 -3.61 -7.10
CA SER A 456 2.85 -2.96 -6.78
C SER A 456 3.80 -3.84 -5.98
N PHE A 457 3.27 -4.73 -5.13
CA PHE A 457 4.07 -5.63 -4.29
C PHE A 457 4.14 -7.06 -4.82
N TYR A 458 3.24 -7.41 -5.73
CA TYR A 458 3.17 -8.72 -6.38
C TYR A 458 3.09 -8.55 -7.90
N PRO A 459 4.16 -8.05 -8.56
CA PRO A 459 4.13 -7.73 -10.00
C PRO A 459 3.93 -8.97 -10.88
N ALA A 460 4.33 -10.15 -10.39
CA ALA A 460 4.13 -11.45 -11.07
C ALA A 460 2.79 -12.12 -10.69
N THR A 461 1.86 -11.38 -10.05
CA THR A 461 0.59 -11.95 -9.61
C THR A 461 -0.20 -12.52 -10.79
N GLU A 462 -0.72 -13.73 -10.60
CA GLU A 462 -1.75 -14.28 -11.48
C GLU A 462 -3.06 -13.52 -11.28
N VAL A 463 -3.83 -13.41 -12.35
CA VAL A 463 -5.19 -12.84 -12.30
C VAL A 463 -6.17 -13.90 -12.73
N TRP A 464 -7.10 -14.21 -11.86
CA TRP A 464 -8.20 -15.11 -12.19
C TRP A 464 -9.14 -14.44 -13.20
N SER A 465 -9.57 -15.17 -14.20
CA SER A 465 -10.60 -14.76 -15.15
C SER A 465 -11.71 -15.80 -15.16
N LYS A 466 -12.93 -15.33 -15.36
CA LYS A 466 -14.08 -16.22 -15.52
C LYS A 466 -13.85 -17.14 -16.73
N PRO A 467 -14.04 -18.46 -16.58
CA PRO A 467 -13.94 -19.43 -17.68
C PRO A 467 -14.87 -19.11 -18.84
#